data_058cb883b949b4058daacf51e95315ec
#
_entry.id   058cb883b949b4058daacf51e95315ec
#
_cell.length_a   1.000
_cell.length_b   1.000
_cell.length_c   1.000
_cell.angle_alpha   90.00
_cell.angle_beta   90.00
_cell.angle_gamma   90.00
#
_symmetry.space_group_name_H-M   'P 1'
#
loop_
_entity.id
_entity.type
_entity.pdbx_description
1 polymer ?
#
loop_
_entity_poly.entity_id
_entity_poly.type
_entity_poly.pdbx_seq_one_letter_code
_entity_poly.pdbx_strand_id
1 'polypeptide(L)'
;ETTEEPDDEWDDEDDSAPDPFAAVPTDRKQRKQEQRAASVEQAKKPEQPKEPKPVNEPMQSTTGRKLVSSGPAKIEVDFGDTATKTGGRVITASSKLDSMLEELEEDLLTSDMAQGAAEEVVSTLKANLIGTRLSGVKKLEIVLEEALRHTLLKLLESGYWDFDKTVDAFLEEDSPVVIMVVGVNGTGKTTTTAKIAHQLSEQGKSVVLAAADTFRAGAIDQLATHAERIGVRCIRSQRGGDAAAVSRDAVDSAKARGEDIVIIDTAGRMQNKTNLMEELRKVHRVTQPHLVLFVADALAGNDAVTQAVEFQRMLSFDGAVLCKLDTDAKGGAALSIAH
;
A
#
# COMPACT_ATOMS: atom_id res chain seq x y z
N GLU A 1 -48.91 43.79 -43.12
CA GLU A 1 -49.76 42.79 -43.84
C GLU A 1 -49.85 41.55 -42.93
N THR A 2 -51.06 41.42 -42.45
CA THR A 2 -51.63 40.35 -41.67
C THR A 2 -51.79 39.10 -42.47
N THR A 3 -51.51 37.95 -41.92
CA THR A 3 -52.24 36.71 -42.31
C THR A 3 -52.42 35.84 -41.08
N GLU A 4 -53.65 35.53 -40.89
CA GLU A 4 -54.35 34.78 -39.85
C GLU A 4 -53.91 33.32 -39.72
N GLU A 5 -53.90 32.83 -38.47
CA GLU A 5 -53.95 31.40 -38.20
C GLU A 5 -55.36 30.85 -38.39
N PRO A 6 -55.55 29.61 -38.80
CA PRO A 6 -56.83 28.90 -38.65
C PRO A 6 -56.79 28.03 -37.40
N ASP A 7 -57.84 28.21 -36.57
CA ASP A 7 -58.31 27.31 -35.54
C ASP A 7 -58.66 25.93 -36.13
N ASP A 8 -58.10 24.87 -35.58
CA ASP A 8 -58.61 23.52 -35.75
C ASP A 8 -59.04 22.97 -34.40
N GLU A 9 -60.37 23.00 -34.19
CA GLU A 9 -61.11 22.20 -33.20
C GLU A 9 -60.90 20.71 -33.56
N TRP A 10 -60.44 19.93 -32.59
CA TRP A 10 -60.51 18.47 -32.62
C TRP A 10 -61.46 17.97 -31.54
N ASP A 11 -62.51 17.33 -31.99
CA ASP A 11 -63.59 16.68 -31.30
C ASP A 11 -63.08 15.62 -30.28
N ASP A 12 -63.73 15.63 -29.12
CA ASP A 12 -63.70 14.57 -28.11
C ASP A 12 -64.27 13.27 -28.68
N GLU A 13 -63.45 12.31 -29.00
CA GLU A 13 -63.87 10.90 -29.11
C GLU A 13 -63.31 10.08 -27.99
N ASP A 14 -64.26 9.58 -27.20
CA ASP A 14 -64.19 8.60 -26.13
C ASP A 14 -63.51 7.31 -26.63
N ASP A 15 -62.27 7.09 -26.30
CA ASP A 15 -61.56 5.84 -26.59
C ASP A 15 -61.05 5.19 -25.29
N SER A 16 -61.89 4.31 -24.77
CA SER A 16 -61.59 3.43 -23.64
C SER A 16 -60.68 2.29 -24.07
N ALA A 17 -59.42 2.62 -24.38
CA ALA A 17 -58.35 1.63 -24.51
C ALA A 17 -57.55 1.50 -23.21
N PRO A 18 -57.24 0.30 -22.71
CA PRO A 18 -56.50 0.13 -21.45
C PRO A 18 -55.05 0.57 -21.63
N ASP A 19 -54.64 1.45 -20.74
CA ASP A 19 -53.26 1.96 -20.61
C ASP A 19 -52.24 0.80 -20.56
N PRO A 20 -51.36 0.63 -21.55
CA PRO A 20 -50.38 -0.45 -21.54
C PRO A 20 -49.30 -0.32 -20.44
N PHE A 21 -49.32 0.74 -19.63
CA PHE A 21 -48.38 0.95 -18.51
C PHE A 21 -48.99 0.74 -17.12
N ALA A 22 -50.30 0.39 -17.05
CA ALA A 22 -51.04 0.28 -15.75
C ALA A 22 -50.93 -1.09 -15.09
N ALA A 23 -50.09 -2.03 -15.48
CA ALA A 23 -49.98 -3.33 -14.85
C ALA A 23 -48.52 -3.79 -14.75
N VAL A 24 -47.76 -3.16 -13.83
CA VAL A 24 -46.55 -3.79 -13.29
C VAL A 24 -46.93 -4.41 -11.93
N PRO A 25 -46.89 -5.76 -11.77
CA PRO A 25 -47.28 -6.41 -10.53
C PRO A 25 -46.43 -5.91 -9.39
N THR A 26 -47.05 -5.59 -8.27
CA THR A 26 -46.44 -5.21 -6.99
C THR A 26 -45.39 -6.21 -6.48
N ASP A 27 -45.41 -7.43 -6.93
CA ASP A 27 -44.49 -8.52 -6.63
C ASP A 27 -43.03 -8.26 -7.04
N ARG A 28 -42.79 -7.50 -8.12
CA ARG A 28 -41.42 -7.19 -8.59
C ARG A 28 -40.73 -6.10 -7.76
N LYS A 29 -41.50 -5.19 -7.19
CA LYS A 29 -40.97 -4.17 -6.25
C LYS A 29 -40.66 -4.78 -4.89
N GLN A 30 -41.52 -5.68 -4.40
CA GLN A 30 -41.29 -6.41 -3.15
C GLN A 30 -40.08 -7.32 -3.26
N ARG A 31 -39.92 -8.13 -4.31
CA ARG A 31 -38.73 -8.95 -4.56
C ARG A 31 -37.43 -8.14 -4.68
N LYS A 32 -37.49 -6.95 -5.29
CA LYS A 32 -36.33 -6.07 -5.38
C LYS A 32 -35.98 -5.40 -4.05
N GLN A 33 -36.97 -5.19 -3.19
CA GLN A 33 -36.78 -4.66 -1.85
C GLN A 33 -36.27 -5.74 -0.89
N GLU A 34 -36.78 -6.97 -0.99
CA GLU A 34 -36.28 -8.14 -0.26
C GLU A 34 -34.85 -8.53 -0.67
N GLN A 35 -34.50 -8.47 -1.98
CA GLN A 35 -33.13 -8.66 -2.45
C GLN A 35 -32.18 -7.57 -1.96
N ARG A 36 -32.64 -6.31 -1.88
CA ARG A 36 -31.83 -5.23 -1.28
C ARG A 36 -31.71 -5.37 0.23
N ALA A 37 -32.76 -5.80 0.93
CA ALA A 37 -32.71 -6.07 2.36
C ALA A 37 -31.76 -7.26 2.66
N ALA A 38 -31.83 -8.35 1.89
CA ALA A 38 -30.94 -9.50 2.03
C ALA A 38 -29.47 -9.15 1.71
N SER A 39 -29.21 -8.28 0.71
CA SER A 39 -27.85 -7.83 0.42
C SER A 39 -27.29 -6.87 1.48
N VAL A 40 -28.13 -6.07 2.14
CA VAL A 40 -27.75 -5.21 3.27
C VAL A 40 -27.53 -6.03 4.54
N GLU A 41 -28.28 -7.12 4.71
CA GLU A 41 -28.14 -8.02 5.85
C GLU A 41 -26.92 -8.94 5.71
N GLN A 42 -26.55 -9.33 4.47
CA GLN A 42 -25.27 -10.00 4.17
C GLN A 42 -24.06 -9.06 4.33
N ALA A 43 -24.23 -7.75 4.08
CA ALA A 43 -23.19 -6.76 4.31
C ALA A 43 -23.03 -6.35 5.79
N LYS A 44 -24.01 -6.70 6.65
CA LYS A 44 -23.99 -6.46 8.10
C LYS A 44 -23.56 -7.67 8.93
N LYS A 45 -23.27 -8.84 8.33
CA LYS A 45 -22.55 -9.86 9.09
C LYS A 45 -21.15 -9.31 9.36
N PRO A 46 -20.74 -9.18 10.64
CA PRO A 46 -19.35 -8.87 10.94
C PRO A 46 -18.52 -9.94 10.25
N GLU A 47 -17.58 -9.53 9.40
CA GLU A 47 -16.53 -10.44 8.97
C GLU A 47 -15.94 -11.04 10.24
N GLN A 48 -16.04 -12.36 10.37
CA GLN A 48 -15.34 -13.05 11.43
C GLN A 48 -13.87 -12.61 11.31
N PRO A 49 -13.20 -12.28 12.43
CA PRO A 49 -11.78 -11.96 12.40
C PRO A 49 -11.11 -13.09 11.61
N LYS A 50 -10.45 -12.75 10.51
CA LYS A 50 -9.65 -13.73 9.75
C LYS A 50 -8.72 -14.36 10.76
N GLU A 51 -8.83 -15.66 10.95
CA GLU A 51 -7.87 -16.40 11.78
C GLU A 51 -6.46 -15.96 11.38
N PRO A 52 -5.58 -15.62 12.32
CA PRO A 52 -4.23 -15.20 12.01
C PRO A 52 -3.61 -16.32 11.15
N LYS A 53 -3.13 -15.93 9.94
CA LYS A 53 -2.48 -16.87 9.02
C LYS A 53 -1.41 -17.64 9.80
N PRO A 54 -1.27 -18.96 9.61
CA PRO A 54 -0.29 -19.75 10.33
C PRO A 54 1.12 -19.15 10.11
N VAL A 55 1.81 -18.95 11.21
CA VAL A 55 3.08 -18.22 11.40
C VAL A 55 4.29 -18.79 10.61
N ASN A 56 4.07 -19.79 9.73
CA ASN A 56 5.14 -20.51 9.04
C ASN A 56 5.01 -20.55 7.50
N GLU A 57 4.08 -19.77 6.90
CA GLU A 57 4.10 -19.67 5.44
C GLU A 57 5.21 -18.71 5.00
N PRO A 58 6.07 -19.09 4.07
CA PRO A 58 7.09 -18.18 3.54
C PRO A 58 6.39 -16.99 2.88
N MET A 59 6.86 -15.77 3.16
CA MET A 59 6.38 -14.58 2.48
C MET A 59 6.58 -14.74 0.97
N GLN A 60 5.55 -14.41 0.21
CA GLN A 60 5.56 -14.52 -1.25
C GLN A 60 5.35 -13.15 -1.88
N SER A 61 6.06 -12.91 -2.98
CA SER A 61 5.84 -11.72 -3.80
C SER A 61 4.48 -11.77 -4.50
N THR A 62 4.04 -10.65 -5.06
CA THR A 62 2.80 -10.54 -5.85
C THR A 62 2.75 -11.52 -7.02
N THR A 63 3.90 -12.00 -7.47
CA THR A 63 4.05 -13.02 -8.52
C THR A 63 4.28 -14.44 -7.97
N GLY A 64 4.13 -14.64 -6.66
CA GLY A 64 4.22 -15.95 -6.00
C GLY A 64 5.64 -16.45 -5.71
N ARG A 65 6.68 -15.62 -5.93
CA ARG A 65 8.07 -15.98 -5.60
C ARG A 65 8.34 -15.78 -4.12
N LYS A 66 9.22 -16.61 -3.56
CA LYS A 66 9.54 -16.58 -2.13
C LYS A 66 10.41 -15.37 -1.78
N LEU A 67 9.91 -14.51 -0.89
CA LEU A 67 10.69 -13.43 -0.28
C LEU A 67 11.55 -13.96 0.87
N VAL A 68 12.76 -13.41 1.02
CA VAL A 68 13.67 -13.80 2.11
C VAL A 68 13.31 -12.99 3.36
N SER A 69 12.57 -13.60 4.29
CA SER A 69 12.21 -12.98 5.56
C SER A 69 13.40 -12.90 6.51
N SER A 70 13.52 -11.78 7.22
CA SER A 70 14.63 -11.52 8.17
C SER A 70 14.23 -11.57 9.64
N GLY A 71 12.97 -11.79 9.99
CA GLY A 71 12.51 -11.65 11.36
C GLY A 71 11.50 -12.69 11.85
N PRO A 72 11.33 -12.84 13.16
CA PRO A 72 10.33 -13.71 13.77
C PRO A 72 8.92 -13.14 13.65
N ALA A 73 7.96 -13.99 13.33
CA ALA A 73 6.57 -13.64 13.03
C ALA A 73 5.66 -13.38 14.25
N LYS A 74 6.17 -13.30 15.47
CA LYS A 74 5.36 -13.04 16.68
C LYS A 74 5.79 -11.77 17.38
N ILE A 75 4.81 -10.91 17.62
CA ILE A 75 4.97 -9.73 18.48
C ILE A 75 4.91 -10.21 19.94
N GLU A 76 6.05 -10.56 20.51
CA GLU A 76 6.22 -10.74 21.96
C GLU A 76 6.89 -9.47 22.48
N VAL A 77 6.20 -8.75 23.38
CA VAL A 77 6.78 -7.55 24.01
C VAL A 77 7.80 -8.01 25.04
N ASP A 78 9.07 -7.75 24.76
CA ASP A 78 10.15 -7.98 25.74
C ASP A 78 10.30 -6.70 26.59
N PHE A 79 10.07 -6.84 27.87
CA PHE A 79 10.22 -5.74 28.84
C PHE A 79 11.67 -5.59 29.34
N GLY A 80 12.61 -6.35 28.79
CA GLY A 80 14.03 -6.31 29.14
C GLY A 80 14.24 -6.44 30.65
N ASP A 81 15.16 -5.63 31.19
CA ASP A 81 15.49 -5.57 32.65
C ASP A 81 14.37 -4.96 33.51
N THR A 82 13.25 -4.55 32.91
CA THR A 82 12.11 -3.94 33.63
C THR A 82 11.16 -4.96 34.20
N ALA A 83 11.13 -6.19 33.66
CA ALA A 83 10.28 -7.28 34.12
C ALA A 83 11.06 -8.29 34.95
N THR A 84 10.48 -8.77 36.04
CA THR A 84 11.05 -9.84 36.87
C THR A 84 10.16 -11.08 36.87
N LYS A 85 10.81 -12.26 36.88
CA LYS A 85 10.09 -13.54 36.99
C LYS A 85 9.55 -13.78 38.40
N THR A 86 10.22 -13.19 39.45
CA THR A 86 9.88 -13.37 40.86
C THR A 86 10.03 -12.05 41.60
N GLY A 87 9.04 -11.69 42.43
CA GLY A 87 9.03 -10.41 43.18
C GLY A 87 8.46 -9.23 42.37
N GLY A 88 8.44 -8.04 42.97
CA GLY A 88 7.98 -6.81 42.31
C GLY A 88 6.45 -6.59 42.33
N ARG A 89 6.03 -5.43 41.78
CA ARG A 89 4.64 -5.02 41.71
C ARG A 89 4.03 -5.51 40.40
N VAL A 90 2.88 -6.19 40.47
CA VAL A 90 2.11 -6.61 39.27
C VAL A 90 1.33 -5.42 38.72
N ILE A 91 1.41 -5.19 37.42
CA ILE A 91 0.53 -4.22 36.72
C ILE A 91 -0.86 -4.84 36.64
N THR A 92 -1.83 -4.15 37.23
CA THR A 92 -3.25 -4.53 37.16
C THR A 92 -4.02 -3.51 36.32
N ALA A 93 -5.13 -3.94 35.73
CA ALA A 93 -6.07 -3.03 35.11
C ALA A 93 -6.49 -1.96 36.13
N SER A 94 -6.31 -0.70 35.78
CA SER A 94 -6.62 0.45 36.64
C SER A 94 -7.01 1.64 35.79
N SER A 95 -7.85 2.53 36.34
CA SER A 95 -8.25 3.76 35.66
C SER A 95 -7.05 4.63 35.25
N LYS A 96 -5.95 4.61 36.02
CA LYS A 96 -4.73 5.33 35.67
C LYS A 96 -4.06 4.73 34.42
N LEU A 97 -3.98 3.41 34.32
CA LEU A 97 -3.43 2.74 33.11
C LEU A 97 -4.33 3.02 31.89
N ASP A 98 -5.64 2.94 32.05
CA ASP A 98 -6.59 3.20 30.97
C ASP A 98 -6.47 4.65 30.48
N SER A 99 -6.41 5.66 31.38
CA SER A 99 -6.21 7.05 30.96
C SER A 99 -4.87 7.30 30.24
N MET A 100 -3.78 6.63 30.66
CA MET A 100 -2.50 6.75 29.97
C MET A 100 -2.52 6.10 28.58
N LEU A 101 -3.27 5.02 28.40
CA LEU A 101 -3.42 4.36 27.11
C LEU A 101 -4.31 5.16 26.17
N GLU A 102 -5.35 5.83 26.68
CA GLU A 102 -6.19 6.77 25.92
C GLU A 102 -5.37 7.98 25.45
N GLU A 103 -4.57 8.59 26.33
CA GLU A 103 -3.65 9.69 25.97
C GLU A 103 -2.61 9.25 24.93
N LEU A 104 -2.08 8.04 25.05
CA LEU A 104 -1.16 7.46 24.06
C LEU A 104 -1.84 7.25 22.70
N GLU A 105 -3.10 6.80 22.68
CA GLU A 105 -3.85 6.63 21.43
C GLU A 105 -4.04 7.98 20.71
N GLU A 106 -4.39 9.04 21.45
CA GLU A 106 -4.49 10.39 20.91
C GLU A 106 -3.13 10.88 20.35
N ASP A 107 -2.02 10.62 21.04
CA ASP A 107 -0.67 10.97 20.60
C ASP A 107 -0.28 10.21 19.31
N LEU A 108 -0.61 8.93 19.19
CA LEU A 108 -0.38 8.15 17.98
C LEU A 108 -1.19 8.69 16.81
N LEU A 109 -2.46 9.02 17.01
CA LEU A 109 -3.32 9.63 15.99
C LEU A 109 -2.81 11.01 15.56
N THR A 110 -2.39 11.86 16.51
CA THR A 110 -1.80 13.17 16.19
C THR A 110 -0.44 13.05 15.50
N SER A 111 0.21 11.89 15.58
CA SER A 111 1.44 11.55 14.87
C SER A 111 1.20 10.98 13.46
N ASP A 112 0.01 11.18 12.89
CA ASP A 112 -0.42 10.71 11.58
C ASP A 112 -0.49 9.17 11.47
N MET A 113 -0.69 8.47 12.58
CA MET A 113 -0.99 7.04 12.56
C MET A 113 -2.46 6.81 12.18
N ALA A 114 -2.73 5.80 11.36
CA ALA A 114 -4.10 5.43 11.03
C ALA A 114 -4.82 4.85 12.26
N GLN A 115 -6.10 5.14 12.41
CA GLN A 115 -6.88 4.75 13.59
C GLN A 115 -6.80 3.25 13.89
N GLY A 116 -6.98 2.37 12.89
CA GLY A 116 -6.91 0.92 13.11
C GLY A 116 -5.54 0.45 13.62
N ALA A 117 -4.45 1.05 13.12
CA ALA A 117 -3.10 0.74 13.60
C ALA A 117 -2.85 1.25 15.03
N ALA A 118 -3.33 2.45 15.37
CA ALA A 118 -3.23 3.00 16.73
C ALA A 118 -4.00 2.14 17.74
N GLU A 119 -5.25 1.79 17.44
CA GLU A 119 -6.08 0.91 18.26
C GLU A 119 -5.42 -0.46 18.48
N GLU A 120 -4.83 -1.08 17.44
CA GLU A 120 -4.15 -2.37 17.57
C GLU A 120 -2.87 -2.26 18.42
N VAL A 121 -2.07 -1.22 18.25
CA VAL A 121 -0.89 -0.96 19.09
C VAL A 121 -1.29 -0.82 20.55
N VAL A 122 -2.29 0.02 20.86
CA VAL A 122 -2.76 0.26 22.23
C VAL A 122 -3.35 -1.00 22.87
N SER A 123 -4.16 -1.75 22.12
CA SER A 123 -4.75 -3.00 22.60
C SER A 123 -3.68 -4.06 22.89
N THR A 124 -2.68 -4.17 22.03
CA THR A 124 -1.54 -5.07 22.18
C THR A 124 -0.69 -4.69 23.40
N LEU A 125 -0.42 -3.38 23.59
CA LEU A 125 0.26 -2.87 24.79
C LEU A 125 -0.52 -3.20 26.05
N LYS A 126 -1.82 -2.95 26.09
CA LYS A 126 -2.70 -3.25 27.23
C LYS A 126 -2.64 -4.73 27.58
N ALA A 127 -2.76 -5.62 26.59
CA ALA A 127 -2.72 -7.07 26.79
C ALA A 127 -1.37 -7.55 27.36
N ASN A 128 -0.27 -6.97 26.90
CA ASN A 128 1.08 -7.35 27.34
C ASN A 128 1.45 -6.73 28.70
N LEU A 129 0.95 -5.53 29.02
CA LEU A 129 1.23 -4.87 30.30
C LEU A 129 0.51 -5.51 31.47
N ILE A 130 -0.76 -5.90 31.32
CA ILE A 130 -1.56 -6.50 32.39
C ILE A 130 -0.96 -7.86 32.79
N GLY A 131 -0.67 -8.02 34.07
CA GLY A 131 -0.05 -9.23 34.62
C GLY A 131 1.49 -9.22 34.67
N THR A 132 2.13 -8.26 33.97
CA THR A 132 3.59 -8.12 34.01
C THR A 132 4.06 -7.64 35.38
N ARG A 133 5.17 -8.20 35.86
CA ARG A 133 5.80 -7.85 37.14
C ARG A 133 6.95 -6.88 36.95
N LEU A 134 6.86 -5.71 37.56
CA LEU A 134 7.88 -4.68 37.50
C LEU A 134 9.01 -4.93 38.52
N SER A 135 10.27 -4.79 38.07
CA SER A 135 11.42 -4.82 38.97
C SER A 135 11.64 -3.43 39.60
N GLY A 136 11.63 -3.36 40.93
CA GLY A 136 12.01 -2.16 41.67
C GLY A 136 10.96 -1.03 41.63
N VAL A 137 11.45 0.22 41.77
CA VAL A 137 10.63 1.45 41.95
C VAL A 137 10.49 2.20 40.59
N LYS A 138 10.48 1.50 39.45
CA LYS A 138 10.28 2.16 38.15
C LYS A 138 8.87 2.74 38.04
N LYS A 139 8.78 3.95 37.49
CA LYS A 139 7.50 4.58 37.24
C LYS A 139 6.80 3.89 36.06
N LEU A 140 5.47 3.82 36.10
CA LEU A 140 4.65 3.17 35.06
C LEU A 140 4.88 3.81 33.67
N GLU A 141 5.11 5.13 33.63
CA GLU A 141 5.37 5.90 32.43
C GLU A 141 6.61 5.38 31.64
N ILE A 142 7.72 5.10 32.37
CA ILE A 142 8.95 4.58 31.75
C ILE A 142 8.74 3.17 31.18
N VAL A 143 7.96 2.36 31.86
CA VAL A 143 7.66 0.99 31.40
C VAL A 143 6.76 1.01 30.18
N LEU A 144 5.79 1.93 30.14
CA LEU A 144 4.90 2.12 28.99
C LEU A 144 5.69 2.58 27.77
N GLU A 145 6.59 3.56 27.93
CA GLU A 145 7.44 4.05 26.85
C GLU A 145 8.34 2.94 26.26
N GLU A 146 8.96 2.13 27.12
CA GLU A 146 9.82 1.01 26.69
C GLU A 146 9.00 -0.07 25.99
N ALA A 147 7.83 -0.41 26.50
CA ALA A 147 6.90 -1.35 25.89
C ALA A 147 6.37 -0.85 24.53
N LEU A 148 6.03 0.45 24.43
CA LEU A 148 5.63 1.08 23.19
C LEU A 148 6.74 0.98 22.14
N ARG A 149 7.96 1.37 22.50
CA ARG A 149 9.11 1.30 21.59
C ARG A 149 9.30 -0.11 21.03
N HIS A 150 9.22 -1.14 21.89
CA HIS A 150 9.31 -2.54 21.48
C HIS A 150 8.16 -2.95 20.57
N THR A 151 6.93 -2.54 20.87
CA THR A 151 5.75 -2.85 20.05
C THR A 151 5.86 -2.24 18.66
N LEU A 152 6.28 -0.97 18.56
CA LEU A 152 6.47 -0.29 17.28
C LEU A 152 7.61 -0.90 16.44
N LEU A 153 8.72 -1.27 17.07
CA LEU A 153 9.80 -1.99 16.39
C LEU A 153 9.32 -3.35 15.85
N LYS A 154 8.59 -4.10 16.66
CA LYS A 154 8.03 -5.39 16.24
C LYS A 154 7.01 -5.25 15.11
N LEU A 155 6.20 -4.18 15.11
CA LEU A 155 5.29 -3.87 14.02
C LEU A 155 6.06 -3.69 12.71
N LEU A 156 7.14 -2.92 12.72
CA LEU A 156 7.99 -2.71 11.55
C LEU A 156 8.72 -3.99 11.10
N GLU A 157 9.07 -4.87 12.03
CA GLU A 157 9.75 -6.13 11.73
C GLU A 157 8.80 -7.24 11.25
N SER A 158 7.51 -7.17 11.58
CA SER A 158 6.56 -8.26 11.32
C SER A 158 6.34 -8.57 9.83
N GLY A 159 6.45 -7.57 8.97
CA GLY A 159 6.36 -7.69 7.52
C GLY A 159 7.69 -7.52 6.79
N TYR A 160 8.83 -7.51 7.53
CA TYR A 160 10.13 -7.21 6.94
C TYR A 160 10.71 -8.40 6.18
N TRP A 161 11.13 -8.14 4.96
CA TRP A 161 11.95 -9.04 4.15
C TRP A 161 13.21 -8.31 3.67
N ASP A 162 14.28 -9.06 3.48
CA ASP A 162 15.58 -8.52 3.09
C ASP A 162 15.63 -8.32 1.58
N PHE A 163 15.70 -7.06 1.15
CA PHE A 163 15.70 -6.69 -0.26
C PHE A 163 16.91 -7.28 -1.00
N ASP A 164 18.11 -7.10 -0.46
CA ASP A 164 19.33 -7.52 -1.14
C ASP A 164 19.39 -9.05 -1.28
N LYS A 165 19.12 -9.78 -0.20
CA LYS A 165 19.06 -11.25 -0.23
C LYS A 165 17.95 -11.78 -1.13
N THR A 166 16.81 -11.08 -1.21
CA THR A 166 15.72 -11.48 -2.09
C THR A 166 16.08 -11.29 -3.56
N VAL A 167 16.73 -10.17 -3.90
CA VAL A 167 17.22 -9.94 -5.26
C VAL A 167 18.29 -10.99 -5.64
N ASP A 168 19.21 -11.31 -4.73
CA ASP A 168 20.22 -12.35 -4.95
C ASP A 168 19.57 -13.72 -5.19
N ALA A 169 18.60 -14.11 -4.37
CA ALA A 169 17.86 -15.35 -4.53
C ALA A 169 17.11 -15.42 -5.87
N PHE A 170 16.52 -14.31 -6.32
CA PHE A 170 15.84 -14.26 -7.62
C PHE A 170 16.81 -14.35 -8.79
N LEU A 171 18.03 -13.77 -8.68
CA LEU A 171 19.06 -13.89 -9.70
C LEU A 171 19.58 -15.33 -9.86
N GLU A 172 19.52 -16.14 -8.81
CA GLU A 172 19.81 -17.58 -8.89
C GLU A 172 18.75 -18.37 -9.65
N GLU A 173 17.49 -17.88 -9.65
CA GLU A 173 16.37 -18.55 -10.32
C GLU A 173 16.17 -18.08 -11.76
N ASP A 174 16.21 -16.76 -12.01
CA ASP A 174 15.91 -16.15 -13.32
C ASP A 174 16.63 -14.80 -13.48
N SER A 175 17.05 -14.47 -14.71
CA SER A 175 17.68 -13.19 -15.06
C SER A 175 17.08 -12.66 -16.38
N PRO A 176 16.79 -11.36 -16.45
CA PRO A 176 16.97 -10.32 -15.43
C PRO A 176 15.87 -10.33 -14.36
N VAL A 177 16.24 -9.97 -13.14
CA VAL A 177 15.25 -9.63 -12.10
C VAL A 177 14.59 -8.31 -12.46
N VAL A 178 13.27 -8.30 -12.56
CA VAL A 178 12.48 -7.12 -12.93
C VAL A 178 11.86 -6.50 -11.69
N ILE A 179 12.16 -5.24 -11.42
CA ILE A 179 11.63 -4.45 -10.30
C ILE A 179 10.78 -3.32 -10.86
N MET A 180 9.51 -3.26 -10.48
CA MET A 180 8.58 -2.19 -10.88
C MET A 180 8.37 -1.22 -9.73
N VAL A 181 8.65 0.08 -9.96
CA VAL A 181 8.51 1.13 -8.96
C VAL A 181 7.22 1.91 -9.22
N VAL A 182 6.31 1.91 -8.26
CA VAL A 182 4.97 2.54 -8.35
C VAL A 182 4.74 3.55 -7.23
N GLY A 183 3.74 4.41 -7.37
CA GLY A 183 3.38 5.42 -6.37
C GLY A 183 2.92 6.73 -7.01
N VAL A 184 2.52 7.71 -6.20
CA VAL A 184 1.97 8.98 -6.64
C VAL A 184 3.06 9.94 -7.15
N ASN A 185 2.69 10.95 -7.96
CA ASN A 185 3.64 11.98 -8.39
C ASN A 185 4.19 12.76 -7.18
N GLY A 186 5.50 13.04 -7.22
CA GLY A 186 6.18 13.80 -6.16
C GLY A 186 6.66 12.99 -4.98
N THR A 187 6.30 11.69 -4.84
CA THR A 187 6.74 10.83 -3.73
C THR A 187 8.22 10.47 -3.77
N GLY A 188 8.90 10.62 -4.92
CA GLY A 188 10.31 10.31 -5.06
C GLY A 188 10.64 9.06 -5.87
N LYS A 189 9.70 8.51 -6.66
CA LYS A 189 9.90 7.28 -7.47
C LYS A 189 11.19 7.30 -8.28
N THR A 190 11.36 8.29 -9.16
CA THR A 190 12.55 8.41 -10.02
C THR A 190 13.86 8.47 -9.22
N THR A 191 13.86 9.21 -8.10
CA THR A 191 15.01 9.28 -7.19
C THR A 191 15.28 7.96 -6.49
N THR A 192 14.23 7.27 -6.05
CA THR A 192 14.31 5.93 -5.42
C THR A 192 14.84 4.91 -6.43
N THR A 193 14.29 4.92 -7.65
CA THR A 193 14.79 4.08 -8.77
C THR A 193 16.29 4.26 -8.98
N ALA A 194 16.75 5.51 -9.02
CA ALA A 194 18.18 5.82 -9.17
C ALA A 194 19.02 5.35 -7.96
N LYS A 195 18.55 5.52 -6.73
CA LYS A 195 19.24 5.06 -5.52
C LYS A 195 19.35 3.53 -5.47
N ILE A 196 18.28 2.81 -5.78
CA ILE A 196 18.29 1.34 -5.85
C ILE A 196 19.24 0.87 -6.95
N ALA A 197 19.19 1.50 -8.13
CA ALA A 197 20.10 1.18 -9.22
C ALA A 197 21.58 1.39 -8.83
N HIS A 198 21.89 2.48 -8.15
CA HIS A 198 23.23 2.76 -7.65
C HIS A 198 23.68 1.70 -6.63
N GLN A 199 22.86 1.40 -5.63
CA GLN A 199 23.15 0.38 -4.62
C GLN A 199 23.46 -0.99 -5.25
N LEU A 200 22.61 -1.43 -6.19
CA LEU A 200 22.78 -2.72 -6.86
C LEU A 200 24.03 -2.72 -7.79
N SER A 201 24.31 -1.59 -8.43
CA SER A 201 25.53 -1.43 -9.25
C SER A 201 26.81 -1.46 -8.39
N GLU A 202 26.82 -0.83 -7.22
CA GLU A 202 27.94 -0.90 -6.27
C GLU A 202 28.18 -2.33 -5.74
N GLN A 203 27.13 -3.16 -5.73
CA GLN A 203 27.25 -4.60 -5.43
C GLN A 203 27.76 -5.44 -6.62
N GLY A 204 28.09 -4.80 -7.75
CA GLY A 204 28.63 -5.45 -8.94
C GLY A 204 27.57 -6.03 -9.88
N LYS A 205 26.28 -5.73 -9.69
CA LYS A 205 25.20 -6.17 -10.57
C LYS A 205 25.05 -5.23 -11.78
N SER A 206 24.80 -5.78 -12.95
CA SER A 206 24.47 -5.00 -14.15
C SER A 206 23.00 -4.57 -14.12
N VAL A 207 22.75 -3.25 -14.21
CA VAL A 207 21.41 -2.67 -14.05
C VAL A 207 21.00 -1.91 -15.31
N VAL A 208 19.74 -2.08 -15.71
CA VAL A 208 19.08 -1.31 -16.77
C VAL A 208 17.88 -0.56 -16.20
N LEU A 209 17.74 0.71 -16.52
CA LEU A 209 16.58 1.53 -16.16
C LEU A 209 15.62 1.64 -17.34
N ALA A 210 14.31 1.53 -17.06
CA ALA A 210 13.25 1.76 -18.04
C ALA A 210 12.48 3.04 -17.68
N ALA A 211 12.50 4.05 -18.54
CA ALA A 211 11.79 5.32 -18.36
C ALA A 211 10.33 5.19 -18.79
N ALA A 212 9.50 4.58 -17.94
CA ALA A 212 8.09 4.31 -18.21
C ALA A 212 7.15 5.45 -17.75
N ASP A 213 7.62 6.54 -17.13
CA ASP A 213 6.85 7.79 -16.98
C ASP A 213 6.91 8.60 -18.30
N THR A 214 6.25 8.07 -19.33
CA THR A 214 6.31 8.63 -20.71
C THR A 214 5.52 9.91 -20.89
N PHE A 215 4.63 10.25 -19.96
CA PHE A 215 3.82 11.48 -20.02
C PHE A 215 4.62 12.73 -19.65
N ARG A 216 5.61 12.59 -18.77
CA ARG A 216 6.42 13.70 -18.27
C ARG A 216 7.78 13.70 -18.97
N ALA A 217 7.95 14.58 -19.96
CA ALA A 217 9.23 14.71 -20.67
C ALA A 217 10.41 14.90 -19.69
N GLY A 218 10.25 15.75 -18.68
CA GLY A 218 11.26 15.96 -17.64
C GLY A 218 11.58 14.72 -16.79
N ALA A 219 10.64 13.77 -16.64
CA ALA A 219 10.89 12.53 -15.90
C ALA A 219 11.83 11.58 -16.71
N ILE A 220 11.60 11.48 -18.02
CA ILE A 220 12.46 10.69 -18.92
C ILE A 220 13.91 11.23 -18.88
N ASP A 221 14.08 12.54 -19.02
CA ASP A 221 15.40 13.18 -19.02
C ASP A 221 16.05 13.11 -17.63
N GLN A 222 15.27 13.25 -16.56
CA GLN A 222 15.74 13.10 -15.19
C GLN A 222 16.30 11.70 -14.94
N LEU A 223 15.56 10.65 -15.33
CA LEU A 223 16.01 9.27 -15.17
C LEU A 223 17.26 8.99 -16.01
N ALA A 224 17.31 9.49 -17.25
CA ALA A 224 18.48 9.36 -18.11
C ALA A 224 19.72 10.02 -17.51
N THR A 225 19.57 11.23 -16.93
CA THR A 225 20.68 11.92 -16.23
C THR A 225 21.16 11.14 -15.01
N HIS A 226 20.25 10.52 -14.26
CA HIS A 226 20.63 9.63 -13.15
C HIS A 226 21.38 8.40 -13.67
N ALA A 227 20.90 7.77 -14.74
CA ALA A 227 21.54 6.60 -15.34
C ALA A 227 22.99 6.91 -15.80
N GLU A 228 23.19 8.06 -16.46
CA GLU A 228 24.53 8.52 -16.87
C GLU A 228 25.48 8.71 -15.67
N ARG A 229 24.98 9.32 -14.57
CA ARG A 229 25.78 9.54 -13.36
C ARG A 229 26.19 8.25 -12.66
N ILE A 230 25.33 7.25 -12.69
CA ILE A 230 25.55 5.92 -12.09
C ILE A 230 26.39 5.03 -13.02
N GLY A 231 26.39 5.32 -14.31
CA GLY A 231 27.06 4.50 -15.33
C GLY A 231 26.24 3.30 -15.79
N VAL A 232 24.91 3.36 -15.65
CA VAL A 232 23.98 2.29 -16.06
C VAL A 232 23.21 2.68 -17.32
N ARG A 233 22.68 1.69 -18.02
CA ARG A 233 21.89 1.92 -19.23
C ARG A 233 20.46 2.41 -18.87
N CYS A 234 19.92 3.27 -19.74
CA CYS A 234 18.53 3.71 -19.65
C CYS A 234 17.80 3.49 -20.98
N ILE A 235 16.75 2.70 -20.98
CA ILE A 235 15.85 2.53 -22.11
C ILE A 235 14.73 3.55 -22.00
N ARG A 236 14.56 4.34 -23.05
CA ARG A 236 13.59 5.43 -23.10
C ARG A 236 12.91 5.50 -24.46
N SER A 237 11.66 5.98 -24.48
CA SER A 237 10.93 6.31 -25.70
C SER A 237 10.78 7.82 -25.87
N GLN A 238 10.18 8.22 -26.98
CA GLN A 238 9.69 9.59 -27.13
C GLN A 238 8.55 9.87 -26.13
N ARG A 239 8.34 11.15 -25.83
CA ARG A 239 7.23 11.61 -24.99
C ARG A 239 5.89 11.09 -25.53
N GLY A 240 5.04 10.58 -24.64
CA GLY A 240 3.75 10.00 -24.98
C GLY A 240 3.80 8.60 -25.57
N GLY A 241 4.97 7.96 -25.56
CA GLY A 241 5.12 6.56 -25.93
C GLY A 241 4.40 5.61 -24.98
N ASP A 242 4.20 4.36 -25.39
CA ASP A 242 3.57 3.33 -24.57
C ASP A 242 4.54 2.87 -23.45
N ALA A 243 4.19 3.14 -22.20
CA ALA A 243 4.97 2.73 -21.03
C ALA A 243 5.23 1.22 -20.98
N ALA A 244 4.27 0.39 -21.41
CA ALA A 244 4.40 -1.05 -21.44
C ALA A 244 5.41 -1.50 -22.53
N ALA A 245 5.43 -0.82 -23.68
CA ALA A 245 6.41 -1.10 -24.73
C ALA A 245 7.83 -0.79 -24.28
N VAL A 246 8.06 0.40 -23.71
CA VAL A 246 9.40 0.78 -23.17
C VAL A 246 9.87 -0.20 -22.10
N SER A 247 8.98 -0.59 -21.20
CA SER A 247 9.28 -1.55 -20.14
C SER A 247 9.62 -2.92 -20.71
N ARG A 248 8.90 -3.38 -21.72
CA ARG A 248 9.17 -4.64 -22.41
C ARG A 248 10.50 -4.60 -23.16
N ASP A 249 10.75 -3.52 -23.90
CA ASP A 249 12.01 -3.34 -24.62
C ASP A 249 13.22 -3.38 -23.67
N ALA A 250 13.07 -2.80 -22.45
CA ALA A 250 14.10 -2.86 -21.42
C ALA A 250 14.38 -4.30 -20.97
N VAL A 251 13.33 -5.08 -20.70
CA VAL A 251 13.45 -6.48 -20.29
C VAL A 251 14.06 -7.33 -21.41
N ASP A 252 13.58 -7.20 -22.64
CA ASP A 252 14.08 -7.97 -23.78
C ASP A 252 15.53 -7.59 -24.11
N SER A 253 15.89 -6.29 -24.01
CA SER A 253 17.26 -5.81 -24.18
C SER A 253 18.20 -6.32 -23.10
N ALA A 254 17.75 -6.37 -21.84
CA ALA A 254 18.53 -6.90 -20.73
C ALA A 254 18.79 -8.40 -20.91
N LYS A 255 17.74 -9.18 -21.26
CA LYS A 255 17.88 -10.61 -21.58
C LYS A 255 18.88 -10.87 -22.70
N ALA A 256 18.80 -10.10 -23.78
CA ALA A 256 19.69 -10.26 -24.93
C ALA A 256 21.16 -9.96 -24.60
N ARG A 257 21.43 -9.16 -23.58
CA ARG A 257 22.77 -8.77 -23.15
C ARG A 257 23.28 -9.51 -21.92
N GLY A 258 22.45 -10.32 -21.28
CA GLY A 258 22.78 -11.00 -20.03
C GLY A 258 22.96 -10.03 -18.86
N GLU A 259 22.15 -8.95 -18.83
CA GLU A 259 22.14 -8.00 -17.72
C GLU A 259 21.27 -8.53 -16.58
N ASP A 260 21.67 -8.24 -15.33
CA ASP A 260 21.10 -8.88 -14.14
C ASP A 260 19.74 -8.30 -13.73
N ILE A 261 19.57 -6.96 -13.84
CA ILE A 261 18.43 -6.27 -13.23
C ILE A 261 17.82 -5.25 -14.17
N VAL A 262 16.49 -5.19 -14.22
CA VAL A 262 15.73 -4.12 -14.86
C VAL A 262 14.88 -3.41 -13.82
N ILE A 263 15.00 -2.09 -13.68
CA ILE A 263 14.17 -1.27 -12.81
C ILE A 263 13.29 -0.36 -13.67
N ILE A 264 11.98 -0.45 -13.46
CA ILE A 264 10.97 0.28 -14.24
C ILE A 264 10.46 1.46 -13.41
N ASP A 265 10.78 2.70 -13.82
CA ASP A 265 10.22 3.93 -13.22
C ASP A 265 8.92 4.30 -13.91
N THR A 266 7.80 4.22 -13.19
CA THR A 266 6.45 4.38 -13.75
C THR A 266 5.85 5.76 -13.49
N ALA A 267 4.80 6.12 -14.25
CA ALA A 267 3.98 7.28 -13.99
C ALA A 267 3.26 7.22 -12.63
N GLY A 268 2.81 8.38 -12.11
CA GLY A 268 2.14 8.47 -10.82
C GLY A 268 0.98 9.48 -10.77
N ARG A 269 0.29 9.71 -11.88
CA ARG A 269 -0.75 10.76 -12.01
C ARG A 269 -2.08 10.33 -11.40
N MET A 270 -2.31 10.64 -10.12
CA MET A 270 -3.57 10.33 -9.43
C MET A 270 -4.79 11.13 -9.88
N GLN A 271 -4.60 12.26 -10.60
CA GLN A 271 -5.71 13.06 -11.17
C GLN A 271 -6.56 12.28 -12.17
N ASN A 272 -5.98 11.27 -12.83
CA ASN A 272 -6.67 10.32 -13.67
C ASN A 272 -6.36 8.89 -13.22
N LYS A 273 -6.88 8.55 -12.05
CA LYS A 273 -6.59 7.31 -11.33
C LYS A 273 -6.88 6.06 -12.15
N THR A 274 -8.02 6.02 -12.84
CA THR A 274 -8.42 4.84 -13.64
C THR A 274 -7.41 4.57 -14.75
N ASN A 275 -7.05 5.58 -15.52
CA ASN A 275 -6.08 5.45 -16.62
C ASN A 275 -4.68 5.07 -16.10
N LEU A 276 -4.26 5.66 -14.96
CA LEU A 276 -2.99 5.29 -14.33
C LEU A 276 -2.98 3.81 -13.96
N MET A 277 -4.02 3.33 -13.29
CA MET A 277 -4.08 1.95 -12.84
C MET A 277 -4.17 0.95 -14.00
N GLU A 278 -4.86 1.30 -15.09
CA GLU A 278 -4.89 0.51 -16.32
C GLU A 278 -3.49 0.44 -16.97
N GLU A 279 -2.78 1.56 -17.02
CA GLU A 279 -1.41 1.62 -17.53
C GLU A 279 -0.46 0.78 -16.68
N LEU A 280 -0.48 0.94 -15.37
CA LEU A 280 0.34 0.16 -14.44
C LEU A 280 0.06 -1.34 -14.54
N ARG A 281 -1.22 -1.74 -14.64
CA ARG A 281 -1.61 -3.14 -14.86
C ARG A 281 -1.12 -3.66 -16.22
N LYS A 282 -1.12 -2.82 -17.25
CA LYS A 282 -0.58 -3.19 -18.57
C LYS A 282 0.92 -3.42 -18.48
N VAL A 283 1.68 -2.53 -17.84
CA VAL A 283 3.12 -2.68 -17.59
C VAL A 283 3.37 -3.97 -16.81
N HIS A 284 2.69 -4.16 -15.68
CA HIS A 284 2.81 -5.36 -14.83
C HIS A 284 2.56 -6.66 -15.62
N ARG A 285 1.47 -6.72 -16.40
CA ARG A 285 1.12 -7.91 -17.19
C ARG A 285 2.16 -8.23 -18.27
N VAL A 286 2.76 -7.20 -18.90
CA VAL A 286 3.71 -7.37 -20.00
C VAL A 286 5.10 -7.73 -19.50
N THR A 287 5.52 -7.18 -18.36
CA THR A 287 6.87 -7.36 -17.81
C THR A 287 6.96 -8.45 -16.74
N GLN A 288 5.83 -8.83 -16.13
CA GLN A 288 5.76 -9.81 -15.03
C GLN A 288 6.85 -9.58 -13.97
N PRO A 289 6.84 -8.41 -13.29
CA PRO A 289 7.91 -8.02 -12.40
C PRO A 289 8.09 -9.03 -11.26
N HIS A 290 9.31 -9.25 -10.84
CA HIS A 290 9.64 -10.07 -9.68
C HIS A 290 9.24 -9.37 -8.38
N LEU A 291 9.40 -8.03 -8.36
CA LEU A 291 9.06 -7.16 -7.23
C LEU A 291 8.31 -5.93 -7.72
N VAL A 292 7.30 -5.53 -6.97
CA VAL A 292 6.60 -4.25 -7.10
C VAL A 292 6.87 -3.45 -5.83
N LEU A 293 7.51 -2.29 -5.95
CA LEU A 293 7.84 -1.41 -4.84
C LEU A 293 6.96 -0.17 -4.87
N PHE A 294 6.19 0.04 -3.82
CA PHE A 294 5.38 1.24 -3.64
C PHE A 294 6.19 2.35 -2.96
N VAL A 295 6.29 3.51 -3.60
CA VAL A 295 7.03 4.67 -3.06
C VAL A 295 6.05 5.69 -2.49
N ALA A 296 6.13 5.92 -1.20
CA ALA A 296 5.31 6.86 -0.45
C ALA A 296 6.13 8.07 0.03
N ASP A 297 5.45 9.20 0.18
CA ASP A 297 5.99 10.41 0.80
C ASP A 297 5.61 10.41 2.28
N ALA A 298 6.60 10.41 3.17
CA ALA A 298 6.37 10.41 4.61
C ALA A 298 5.64 11.68 5.10
N LEU A 299 5.76 12.81 4.36
CA LEU A 299 5.03 14.04 4.66
C LEU A 299 3.53 13.98 4.35
N ALA A 300 3.09 13.00 3.56
CA ALA A 300 1.68 12.90 3.18
C ALA A 300 0.80 12.35 4.31
N GLY A 301 1.38 11.90 5.44
CA GLY A 301 0.63 11.42 6.60
C GLY A 301 -0.38 10.33 6.22
N ASN A 302 -1.62 10.45 6.68
CA ASN A 302 -2.70 9.51 6.39
C ASN A 302 -3.09 9.40 4.90
N ASP A 303 -2.79 10.42 4.08
CA ASP A 303 -2.98 10.31 2.63
C ASP A 303 -2.05 9.25 2.03
N ALA A 304 -0.82 9.09 2.55
CA ALA A 304 0.09 8.03 2.13
C ALA A 304 -0.48 6.64 2.44
N VAL A 305 -1.12 6.47 3.60
CA VAL A 305 -1.81 5.22 3.98
C VAL A 305 -2.97 4.93 3.02
N THR A 306 -3.80 5.92 2.75
CA THR A 306 -4.93 5.80 1.80
C THR A 306 -4.43 5.40 0.41
N GLN A 307 -3.35 6.02 -0.07
CA GLN A 307 -2.71 5.67 -1.34
C GLN A 307 -2.18 4.24 -1.32
N ALA A 308 -1.50 3.81 -0.24
CA ALA A 308 -0.98 2.44 -0.10
C ALA A 308 -2.12 1.41 -0.20
N VAL A 309 -3.22 1.61 0.53
CA VAL A 309 -4.41 0.74 0.47
C VAL A 309 -4.98 0.66 -0.95
N GLU A 310 -5.03 1.78 -1.68
CA GLU A 310 -5.52 1.81 -3.04
C GLU A 310 -4.61 1.06 -4.02
N PHE A 311 -3.29 1.29 -3.93
CA PHE A 311 -2.31 0.56 -4.74
C PHE A 311 -2.33 -0.93 -4.41
N GLN A 312 -2.40 -1.30 -3.14
CA GLN A 312 -2.49 -2.70 -2.70
C GLN A 312 -3.73 -3.41 -3.26
N ARG A 313 -4.89 -2.72 -3.25
CA ARG A 313 -6.15 -3.28 -3.80
C ARG A 313 -6.13 -3.45 -5.30
N MET A 314 -5.49 -2.54 -6.03
CA MET A 314 -5.60 -2.46 -7.49
C MET A 314 -4.48 -3.15 -8.25
N LEU A 315 -3.28 -3.18 -7.72
CA LEU A 315 -2.09 -3.72 -8.36
C LEU A 315 -1.37 -4.75 -7.50
N SER A 316 -1.48 -4.62 -6.18
CA SER A 316 -0.64 -5.23 -5.15
C SER A 316 0.82 -4.75 -5.22
N PHE A 317 1.52 -4.78 -4.10
CA PHE A 317 2.96 -4.50 -4.04
C PHE A 317 3.62 -5.37 -2.97
N ASP A 318 4.93 -5.57 -3.10
CA ASP A 318 5.71 -6.49 -2.27
C ASP A 318 6.42 -5.78 -1.12
N GLY A 319 6.64 -4.48 -1.28
CA GLY A 319 7.28 -3.65 -0.26
C GLY A 319 6.99 -2.17 -0.47
N ALA A 320 7.12 -1.40 0.60
CA ALA A 320 6.97 0.05 0.60
C ALA A 320 8.31 0.75 0.85
N VAL A 321 8.59 1.82 0.12
CA VAL A 321 9.74 2.70 0.31
C VAL A 321 9.24 4.07 0.76
N LEU A 322 9.60 4.47 1.96
CA LEU A 322 9.22 5.76 2.52
C LEU A 322 10.31 6.79 2.23
N CYS A 323 9.95 7.83 1.49
CA CYS A 323 10.82 8.92 1.14
C CYS A 323 10.61 10.13 2.05
N LYS A 324 11.60 11.01 2.10
CA LYS A 324 11.57 12.29 2.82
C LYS A 324 11.40 12.15 4.34
N LEU A 325 11.89 11.06 4.93
CA LEU A 325 11.91 10.86 6.39
C LEU A 325 12.84 11.84 7.13
N ASP A 326 13.73 12.50 6.41
CA ASP A 326 14.64 13.56 6.86
C ASP A 326 13.95 14.92 7.03
N THR A 327 12.65 14.99 6.82
CA THR A 327 11.82 16.20 6.99
C THR A 327 11.00 16.12 8.29
N ASP A 328 10.06 17.04 8.48
CA ASP A 328 9.19 17.08 9.68
C ASP A 328 8.10 16.00 9.70
N ALA A 329 8.32 14.86 9.05
CA ALA A 329 7.40 13.72 9.07
C ALA A 329 7.31 13.10 10.45
N LYS A 330 6.08 12.90 10.94
CA LYS A 330 5.82 12.38 12.29
C LYS A 330 6.01 10.86 12.42
N GLY A 331 6.10 10.14 11.31
CA GLY A 331 6.38 8.70 11.26
C GLY A 331 5.17 7.77 11.39
N GLY A 332 4.01 8.24 11.82
CA GLY A 332 2.81 7.40 11.99
C GLY A 332 2.33 6.73 10.69
N ALA A 333 2.47 7.43 9.56
CA ALA A 333 2.15 6.86 8.26
C ALA A 333 3.02 5.62 7.92
N ALA A 334 4.29 5.63 8.29
CA ALA A 334 5.21 4.50 8.10
C ALA A 334 4.72 3.25 8.84
N LEU A 335 4.35 3.44 10.11
CA LEU A 335 3.84 2.39 10.97
C LEU A 335 2.50 1.83 10.45
N SER A 336 1.64 2.71 9.94
CA SER A 336 0.33 2.31 9.39
C SER A 336 0.43 1.58 8.05
N ILE A 337 1.45 1.86 7.24
CA ILE A 337 1.70 1.12 5.99
C ILE A 337 2.32 -0.26 6.29
N ALA A 338 3.10 -0.37 7.37
CA ALA A 338 3.66 -1.64 7.82
C ALA A 338 2.62 -2.57 8.47
N HIS A 339 1.60 -1.99 9.13
CA HIS A 339 0.41 -2.67 9.67
C HIS A 339 -0.52 -3.19 8.56
#